data_7160dafd668946415d53c195c1a59384
#
_entry.id   7160dafd668946415d53c195c1a59384
#
_cell.length_a   1.000
_cell.length_b   1.000
_cell.length_c   1.000
_cell.angle_alpha   90.00
_cell.angle_beta   90.00
_cell.angle_gamma   90.00
#
_symmetry.space_group_name_H-M   'P 1'
#
loop_
_entity.id
_entity.type
_entity.pdbx_description
1 polymer ?
#
loop_
_entity_poly.entity_id
_entity_poly.type
_entity_poly.pdbx_seq_one_letter_code
_entity_poly.pdbx_strand_id
1 'polypeptide(L)'
;MINELFWLFVAHFLGDYGLQSDWVAKTKKYDNYVLLAHSVIWTGTIAVILYYFGMLSAWKVIFLVGGHFIMDYIKCHSKKDIWKIDQFFHVMQLLIIVIL
;
A
#
# COMPACT_ATOMS: atom_id res chain seq x y z
N MET A 1 18.47 -6.01 6.23
CA MET A 1 17.77 -5.17 5.24
C MET A 1 17.12 -5.97 4.11
N ILE A 2 17.85 -6.87 3.48
CA ILE A 2 17.28 -7.66 2.36
C ILE A 2 16.12 -8.54 2.84
N ASN A 3 16.24 -9.15 4.02
CA ASN A 3 15.21 -10.01 4.58
C ASN A 3 13.92 -9.22 4.86
N GLU A 4 14.05 -8.03 5.44
CA GLU A 4 12.90 -7.16 5.71
C GLU A 4 12.23 -6.73 4.41
N LEU A 5 13.02 -6.31 3.41
CA LEU A 5 12.49 -5.92 2.10
C LEU A 5 11.75 -7.07 1.42
N PHE A 6 12.29 -8.29 1.48
CA PHE A 6 11.64 -9.46 0.89
C PHE A 6 10.22 -9.65 1.45
N TRP A 7 10.09 -9.64 2.78
CA TRP A 7 8.80 -9.84 3.42
C TRP A 7 7.86 -8.65 3.21
N LEU A 8 8.40 -7.45 3.12
CA LEU A 8 7.59 -6.26 2.80
C LEU A 8 7.03 -6.34 1.37
N PHE A 9 7.81 -6.86 0.42
CA PHE A 9 7.29 -7.10 -0.94
C PHE A 9 6.18 -8.15 -0.93
N VAL A 10 6.35 -9.23 -0.19
CA VAL A 10 5.30 -10.26 -0.06
C VAL A 10 4.03 -9.62 0.51
N ALA A 11 4.16 -8.83 1.57
CA ALA A 11 3.02 -8.16 2.18
C ALA A 11 2.37 -7.15 1.23
N HIS A 12 3.17 -6.44 0.45
CA HIS A 12 2.66 -5.50 -0.55
C HIS A 12 1.77 -6.20 -1.58
N PHE A 13 2.25 -7.31 -2.14
CA PHE A 13 1.45 -8.05 -3.11
C PHE A 13 0.20 -8.66 -2.48
N LEU A 14 0.32 -9.17 -1.27
CA LEU A 14 -0.83 -9.72 -0.56
C LEU A 14 -1.90 -8.66 -0.33
N GLY A 15 -1.50 -7.48 0.15
CA GLY A 15 -2.44 -6.40 0.45
C GLY A 15 -3.04 -5.75 -0.78
N ASP A 16 -2.25 -5.59 -1.84
CA ASP A 16 -2.69 -4.86 -3.03
C ASP A 16 -3.47 -5.75 -4.01
N TYR A 17 -3.15 -7.02 -4.07
CA TYR A 17 -3.79 -7.95 -5.00
C TYR A 17 -4.56 -9.08 -4.31
N GLY A 18 -3.94 -9.75 -3.33
CA GLY A 18 -4.53 -10.94 -2.73
C GLY A 18 -5.76 -10.66 -1.88
N LEU A 19 -5.75 -9.58 -1.13
CA LEU A 19 -6.84 -9.20 -0.22
C LEU A 19 -7.81 -8.20 -0.83
N GLN A 20 -7.58 -7.75 -2.06
CA GLN A 20 -8.50 -6.87 -2.75
C GLN A 20 -9.54 -7.70 -3.50
N SER A 21 -10.80 -7.65 -3.06
CA SER A 21 -11.90 -8.32 -3.75
C SER A 21 -12.24 -7.56 -5.04
N ASP A 22 -12.97 -8.23 -5.95
CA ASP A 22 -13.47 -7.59 -7.17
C ASP A 22 -14.36 -6.41 -6.84
N TRP A 23 -15.20 -6.53 -5.81
CA TRP A 23 -16.07 -5.43 -5.39
C TRP A 23 -15.25 -4.21 -4.96
N VAL A 24 -14.21 -4.41 -4.16
CA VAL A 24 -13.31 -3.31 -3.73
C VAL A 24 -12.61 -2.70 -4.94
N ALA A 25 -12.08 -3.52 -5.83
CA ALA A 25 -11.36 -3.04 -7.02
C ALA A 25 -12.24 -2.13 -7.88
N LYS A 26 -13.52 -2.45 -8.01
CA LYS A 26 -14.46 -1.68 -8.79
C LYS A 26 -15.01 -0.47 -8.04
N THR A 27 -15.28 -0.62 -6.75
CA THR A 27 -16.00 0.37 -5.94
C THR A 27 -15.08 1.48 -5.44
N LYS A 28 -13.80 1.20 -5.17
CA LYS A 28 -12.87 2.22 -4.65
C LYS A 28 -12.70 3.41 -5.58
N LYS A 29 -12.97 3.23 -6.88
CA LYS A 29 -12.91 4.32 -7.85
C LYS A 29 -14.01 5.38 -7.61
N TYR A 30 -15.15 4.96 -7.08
CA TYR A 30 -16.31 5.83 -6.91
C TYR A 30 -16.61 6.15 -5.45
N ASP A 31 -16.01 5.45 -4.50
CA ASP A 31 -16.30 5.57 -3.08
C ASP A 31 -14.99 5.71 -2.30
N ASN A 32 -14.75 6.91 -1.78
CA ASN A 32 -13.51 7.20 -1.05
C ASN A 32 -13.38 6.42 0.24
N TYR A 33 -14.49 6.04 0.88
CA TYR A 33 -14.44 5.20 2.07
C TYR A 33 -13.89 3.81 1.74
N VAL A 34 -14.33 3.23 0.63
CA VAL A 34 -13.83 1.92 0.18
C VAL A 34 -12.36 2.02 -0.19
N LEU A 35 -11.94 3.12 -0.83
CA LEU A 35 -10.53 3.36 -1.13
C LEU A 35 -9.70 3.48 0.15
N LEU A 36 -10.21 4.18 1.14
CA LEU A 36 -9.55 4.28 2.44
C LEU A 36 -9.41 2.91 3.11
N ALA A 37 -10.49 2.11 3.10
CA ALA A 37 -10.46 0.77 3.67
C ALA A 37 -9.42 -0.11 2.96
N HIS A 38 -9.33 -0.05 1.64
CA HIS A 38 -8.30 -0.76 0.88
C HIS A 38 -6.89 -0.30 1.29
N SER A 39 -6.69 1.00 1.43
CA SER A 39 -5.39 1.56 1.84
C SER A 39 -5.00 1.12 3.25
N VAL A 40 -5.97 1.04 4.16
CA VAL A 40 -5.74 0.57 5.53
C VAL A 40 -5.41 -0.92 5.55
N ILE A 41 -6.10 -1.74 4.75
CA ILE A 41 -5.82 -3.17 4.65
C ILE A 41 -4.41 -3.39 4.10
N TRP A 42 -4.05 -2.70 3.03
CA TRP A 42 -2.69 -2.77 2.47
C TRP A 42 -1.63 -2.38 3.52
N THR A 43 -1.85 -1.26 4.21
CA THR A 43 -0.93 -0.81 5.25
C THR A 43 -0.87 -1.81 6.40
N GLY A 44 -2.00 -2.44 6.75
CA GLY A 44 -2.05 -3.44 7.82
C GLY A 44 -1.16 -4.64 7.53
N THR A 45 -1.15 -5.13 6.30
CA THR A 45 -0.24 -6.24 5.92
C THR A 45 1.21 -5.84 6.06
N ILE A 46 1.56 -4.62 5.66
CA ILE A 46 2.92 -4.07 5.81
C ILE A 46 3.25 -3.89 7.30
N ALA A 47 2.30 -3.37 8.09
CA ALA A 47 2.50 -3.11 9.51
C ALA A 47 2.78 -4.39 10.31
N VAL A 48 2.16 -5.50 9.96
CA VAL A 48 2.43 -6.79 10.61
C VAL A 48 3.90 -7.17 10.42
N ILE A 49 4.44 -6.99 9.24
CA ILE A 49 5.85 -7.29 8.95
C ILE A 49 6.76 -6.33 9.72
N LEU A 50 6.43 -5.04 9.72
CA LEU A 50 7.22 -4.04 10.47
C LEU A 50 7.22 -4.35 11.96
N TYR A 51 6.08 -4.75 12.50
CA TYR A 51 5.98 -5.12 13.91
C TYR A 51 6.88 -6.32 14.22
N TYR A 52 6.85 -7.34 13.36
CA TYR A 52 7.69 -8.53 13.55
C TYR A 52 9.18 -8.20 13.60
N PHE A 53 9.63 -7.27 12.79
CA PHE A 53 11.03 -6.86 12.76
C PHE A 53 11.36 -5.72 13.74
N GLY A 54 10.40 -5.29 14.56
CA GLY A 54 10.63 -4.21 15.51
C GLY A 54 10.78 -2.84 14.88
N MET A 55 10.22 -2.64 13.69
CA MET A 55 10.39 -1.43 12.89
C MET A 55 9.12 -0.57 12.80
N LEU A 56 8.03 -0.98 13.48
CA LEU A 56 6.76 -0.28 13.39
C LEU A 56 6.79 1.01 14.20
N SER A 57 6.29 2.09 13.59
CA SER A 57 6.07 3.37 14.27
C SER A 57 4.87 4.08 13.65
N ALA A 58 4.28 5.02 14.41
CA ALA A 58 3.05 5.68 14.00
C ALA A 58 3.23 6.46 12.69
N TRP A 59 4.36 7.17 12.53
CA TRP A 59 4.58 7.97 11.32
C TRP A 59 4.64 7.10 10.07
N LYS A 60 5.17 5.88 10.19
CA LYS A 60 5.24 4.96 9.05
C LYS A 60 3.85 4.52 8.62
N VAL A 61 2.97 4.23 9.58
CA VAL A 61 1.58 3.87 9.29
C VAL A 61 0.87 5.00 8.55
N ILE A 62 0.97 6.21 9.08
CA ILE A 62 0.34 7.39 8.47
C ILE A 62 0.89 7.62 7.06
N PHE A 63 2.20 7.52 6.89
CA PHE A 63 2.85 7.68 5.58
C PHE A 63 2.36 6.63 4.58
N LEU A 64 2.25 5.38 5.01
CA LEU A 64 1.81 4.29 4.14
C LEU A 64 0.34 4.43 3.74
N VAL A 65 -0.54 4.68 4.70
CA VAL A 65 -1.97 4.86 4.41
C VAL A 65 -2.18 6.06 3.49
N GLY A 66 -1.62 7.21 3.85
CA GLY A 66 -1.79 8.43 3.09
C GLY A 66 -1.23 8.32 1.68
N GLY A 67 -0.02 7.80 1.56
CA GLY A 67 0.61 7.64 0.24
C GLY A 67 -0.13 6.66 -0.66
N HIS A 68 -0.53 5.52 -0.11
CA HIS A 68 -1.29 4.54 -0.88
C HIS A 68 -2.64 5.11 -1.32
N PHE A 69 -3.34 5.79 -0.42
CA PHE A 69 -4.62 6.41 -0.73
C PHE A 69 -4.48 7.41 -1.89
N ILE A 70 -3.53 8.32 -1.78
CA ILE A 70 -3.33 9.37 -2.79
C ILE A 70 -2.95 8.77 -4.14
N MET A 71 -2.00 7.84 -4.15
CA MET A 71 -1.53 7.25 -5.40
C MET A 71 -2.61 6.39 -6.06
N ASP A 72 -3.33 5.58 -5.28
CA ASP A 72 -4.40 4.75 -5.81
C ASP A 72 -5.57 5.62 -6.29
N TYR A 73 -5.86 6.72 -5.59
CA TYR A 73 -6.86 7.70 -6.04
C TYR A 73 -6.49 8.25 -7.42
N ILE A 74 -5.23 8.68 -7.59
CA ILE A 74 -4.75 9.21 -8.86
C ILE A 74 -4.87 8.15 -9.96
N LYS A 75 -4.46 6.91 -9.66
CA LYS A 75 -4.54 5.80 -10.61
C LYS A 75 -5.99 5.55 -11.04
N CYS A 76 -6.91 5.51 -10.08
CA CYS A 76 -8.33 5.22 -10.38
C CYS A 76 -8.99 6.30 -11.22
N HIS A 77 -8.54 7.55 -11.11
CA HIS A 77 -9.12 8.69 -11.82
C HIS A 77 -8.31 9.13 -13.03
N SER A 78 -7.21 8.45 -13.32
CA SER A 78 -6.40 8.74 -14.50
C SER A 78 -7.06 8.22 -15.75
N LYS A 79 -7.01 9.01 -16.83
CA LYS A 79 -7.47 8.58 -18.16
C LYS A 79 -6.48 7.61 -18.82
N LYS A 80 -5.23 7.61 -18.38
CA LYS A 80 -4.19 6.71 -18.88
C LYS A 80 -3.97 5.59 -17.88
N ASP A 81 -3.51 4.45 -18.37
CA ASP A 81 -3.12 3.34 -17.51
C ASP A 81 -1.74 3.63 -16.92
N ILE A 82 -1.71 3.98 -15.64
CA ILE A 82 -0.48 4.33 -14.92
C ILE A 82 -0.12 3.30 -13.85
N TRP A 83 -0.53 2.03 -14.03
CA TRP A 83 -0.31 1.01 -13.02
C TRP A 83 1.17 0.82 -12.69
N LYS A 84 2.07 1.02 -13.65
CA LYS A 84 3.52 0.91 -13.41
C LYS A 84 4.02 2.02 -12.50
N ILE A 85 3.51 3.24 -12.69
CA ILE A 85 3.84 4.39 -11.84
C ILE A 85 3.31 4.15 -10.43
N ASP A 86 2.08 3.65 -10.31
CA ASP A 86 1.46 3.28 -9.05
C ASP A 86 2.32 2.26 -8.29
N GLN A 87 2.73 1.19 -8.96
CA GLN A 87 3.55 0.16 -8.33
C GLN A 87 4.94 0.68 -7.94
N PHE A 88 5.55 1.48 -8.80
CA PHE A 88 6.84 2.12 -8.49
C PHE A 88 6.73 2.98 -7.23
N PHE A 89 5.67 3.77 -7.10
CA PHE A 89 5.46 4.62 -5.94
C PHE A 89 5.35 3.78 -4.66
N HIS A 90 4.58 2.70 -4.69
CA HIS A 90 4.42 1.84 -3.51
C HIS A 90 5.74 1.16 -3.11
N VAL A 91 6.53 0.73 -4.10
CA VAL A 91 7.85 0.16 -3.83
C VAL A 91 8.76 1.20 -3.19
N MET A 92 8.72 2.45 -3.67
CA MET A 92 9.50 3.53 -3.06
C MET A 92 9.09 3.80 -1.63
N GLN A 93 7.79 3.71 -1.32
CA GLN A 93 7.32 3.82 0.07
C GLN A 93 7.95 2.75 0.96
N LEU A 94 8.01 1.51 0.47
CA LEU A 94 8.63 0.41 1.24
C LEU A 94 10.11 0.67 1.50
N LEU A 95 10.84 1.15 0.50
CA LEU A 95 12.26 1.47 0.67
C LEU A 95 12.46 2.59 1.70
N ILE A 96 11.63 3.61 1.66
CA ILE A 96 11.72 4.75 2.59
C ILE A 96 11.53 4.28 4.04
N ILE A 97 10.51 3.45 4.30
CA ILE A 97 10.23 3.02 5.68
C ILE A 97 11.28 2.05 6.21
N VAL A 98 12.02 1.37 5.36
CA VAL A 98 13.10 0.50 5.79
C VAL A 98 14.34 1.33 6.13
N ILE A 99 14.63 2.36 5.33
CA ILE A 99 15.81 3.20 5.52
C ILE A 99 15.63 4.14 6.73
N LEU A 100 14.46 4.69 6.91
CA LEU A 100 14.17 5.65 7.98
C LEU A 100 13.53 4.98 9.18
#